data_e09be0c0a3dc81264eca01d9e6c66af1
#
_entry.id   e09be0c0a3dc81264eca01d9e6c66af1
#
_cell.length_a   1.000
_cell.length_b   1.000
_cell.length_c   1.000
_cell.angle_alpha   90.00
_cell.angle_beta   90.00
_cell.angle_gamma   90.00
#
_symmetry.space_group_name_H-M   'P 1'
#
loop_
_entity.id
_entity.type
_entity.pdbx_description
1 polymer ?
#
loop_
_entity_poly.entity_id
_entity_poly.type
_entity_poly.pdbx_seq_one_letter_code
_entity_poly.pdbx_strand_id
1 'polypeptide(L)'
;MKHVVSSITFLAVLFALWAWGSQAELWSPLFFPSPSAVAEYLWQGISDGTLGVAMVITLRRLFMGYIIGVVCGLPLGVICARSVLAQNTLGVLALGFQGLPSVCWVPMATLWFGQTEAAMLFVVTMGTIWAVILAADNGIRHVPPIYTRAARSMGCGTLETLVCVTLPASAPFVVSGLKQGWAFAWRSLMSAEIFVPALTGFGLGQLLHFGRELSAMDQVLGVMLLILLIGLLADKLIFSPVEGAMHRRWGTGKI
;
A
#
# COMPACT_ATOMS: atom_id res chain seq x y z
N MET A 1 -13.79 18.87 -17.17
CA MET A 1 -13.08 18.83 -18.45
C MET A 1 -11.67 19.43 -18.37
N LYS A 2 -11.46 20.65 -17.87
CA LYS A 2 -10.11 21.30 -17.82
C LYS A 2 -9.03 20.45 -17.09
N HIS A 3 -9.34 19.83 -15.96
CA HIS A 3 -8.38 18.99 -15.23
C HIS A 3 -7.98 17.72 -15.98
N VAL A 4 -8.91 17.09 -16.67
CA VAL A 4 -8.64 15.88 -17.47
C VAL A 4 -7.73 16.21 -18.66
N VAL A 5 -8.01 17.31 -19.35
CA VAL A 5 -7.18 17.79 -20.47
C VAL A 5 -5.76 18.11 -19.99
N SER A 6 -5.63 18.83 -18.86
CA SER A 6 -4.31 19.14 -18.29
C SER A 6 -3.51 17.87 -17.93
N SER A 7 -4.16 16.86 -17.33
CA SER A 7 -3.48 15.60 -17.00
C SER A 7 -3.05 14.83 -18.25
N ILE A 8 -3.89 14.76 -19.28
CA ILE A 8 -3.55 14.09 -20.54
C ILE A 8 -2.39 14.81 -21.25
N THR A 9 -2.44 16.15 -21.29
CA THR A 9 -1.36 16.95 -21.90
C THR A 9 -0.04 16.72 -21.18
N PHE A 10 -0.05 16.70 -19.83
CA PHE A 10 1.15 16.43 -19.04
C PHE A 10 1.74 15.04 -19.33
N LEU A 11 0.92 14.00 -19.37
CA LEU A 11 1.35 12.64 -19.69
C LEU A 11 1.87 12.53 -21.11
N ALA A 12 1.23 13.21 -22.08
CA ALA A 12 1.68 13.23 -23.47
C ALA A 12 3.05 13.91 -23.63
N VAL A 13 3.28 15.03 -22.91
CA VAL A 13 4.59 15.70 -22.88
C VAL A 13 5.66 14.80 -22.26
N LEU A 14 5.35 14.13 -21.16
CA LEU A 14 6.29 13.22 -20.50
C LEU A 14 6.67 12.05 -21.42
N PHE A 15 5.68 11.47 -22.10
CA PHE A 15 5.90 10.40 -23.08
C PHE A 15 6.72 10.89 -24.29
N ALA A 16 6.43 12.08 -24.80
CA ALA A 16 7.19 12.68 -25.90
C ALA A 16 8.65 12.96 -25.51
N LEU A 17 8.90 13.44 -24.29
CA LEU A 17 10.25 13.62 -23.77
C LEU A 17 11.00 12.30 -23.64
N TRP A 18 10.34 11.24 -23.18
CA TRP A 18 10.94 9.90 -23.11
C TRP A 18 11.28 9.38 -24.52
N ALA A 19 10.34 9.46 -25.47
CA ALA A 19 10.57 9.04 -26.85
C ALA A 19 11.68 9.84 -27.52
N TRP A 20 11.71 11.15 -27.33
CA TRP A 20 12.77 12.01 -27.84
C TRP A 20 14.14 11.67 -27.24
N GLY A 21 14.23 11.52 -25.92
CA GLY A 21 15.49 11.18 -25.23
C GLY A 21 16.05 9.82 -25.65
N SER A 22 15.19 8.83 -25.93
CA SER A 22 15.61 7.52 -26.43
C SER A 22 16.07 7.57 -27.90
N GLN A 23 15.46 8.41 -28.76
CA GLN A 23 15.86 8.58 -30.15
C GLN A 23 17.11 9.45 -30.34
N ALA A 24 17.31 10.41 -29.44
CA ALA A 24 18.48 11.29 -29.47
C ALA A 24 19.78 10.59 -29.02
N GLU A 25 19.72 9.29 -28.67
CA GLU A 25 20.84 8.46 -28.21
C GLU A 25 21.70 9.14 -27.12
N LEU A 26 21.05 9.98 -26.28
CA LEU A 26 21.72 10.68 -25.17
C LEU A 26 22.30 9.70 -24.15
N TRP A 27 21.70 8.51 -24.04
CA TRP A 27 22.16 7.38 -23.25
C TRP A 27 22.14 6.12 -24.09
N SER A 28 23.00 5.16 -23.75
CA SER A 28 23.00 3.85 -24.39
C SER A 28 21.59 3.21 -24.30
N PRO A 29 21.07 2.60 -25.37
CA PRO A 29 19.79 1.88 -25.36
C PRO A 29 19.68 0.82 -24.26
N LEU A 30 20.84 0.33 -23.77
CA LEU A 30 20.93 -0.62 -22.65
C LEU A 30 20.43 -0.01 -21.32
N PHE A 31 20.64 1.29 -21.10
CA PHE A 31 20.26 1.98 -19.86
C PHE A 31 18.97 2.79 -20.01
N PHE A 32 18.63 3.21 -21.21
CA PHE A 32 17.43 3.99 -21.48
C PHE A 32 16.69 3.46 -22.70
N PRO A 33 15.88 2.38 -22.52
CA PRO A 33 15.17 1.73 -23.60
C PRO A 33 14.09 2.63 -24.19
N SER A 34 13.80 2.41 -25.48
CA SER A 34 12.72 3.10 -26.16
C SER A 34 11.35 2.68 -25.65
N PRO A 35 10.32 3.55 -25.75
CA PRO A 35 8.95 3.17 -25.43
C PRO A 35 8.45 1.93 -26.18
N SER A 36 8.92 1.71 -27.41
CA SER A 36 8.58 0.53 -28.21
C SER A 36 9.16 -0.76 -27.64
N ALA A 37 10.42 -0.75 -27.19
CA ALA A 37 11.04 -1.92 -26.55
C ALA A 37 10.30 -2.30 -25.25
N VAL A 38 9.93 -1.31 -24.43
CA VAL A 38 9.16 -1.54 -23.21
C VAL A 38 7.75 -2.08 -23.54
N ALA A 39 7.09 -1.54 -24.57
CA ALA A 39 5.79 -2.04 -25.00
C ALA A 39 5.86 -3.47 -25.53
N GLU A 40 6.91 -3.81 -26.27
CA GLU A 40 7.17 -5.16 -26.76
C GLU A 40 7.37 -6.15 -25.61
N TYR A 41 8.20 -5.81 -24.61
CA TYR A 41 8.37 -6.62 -23.41
C TYR A 41 7.04 -6.86 -22.69
N LEU A 42 6.23 -5.80 -22.48
CA LEU A 42 4.93 -5.93 -21.83
C LEU A 42 3.98 -6.81 -22.66
N TRP A 43 3.96 -6.67 -23.97
CA TRP A 43 3.12 -7.48 -24.85
C TRP A 43 3.52 -8.97 -24.81
N GLN A 44 4.81 -9.27 -24.89
CA GLN A 44 5.33 -10.63 -24.80
C GLN A 44 4.98 -11.25 -23.44
N GLY A 45 5.27 -10.56 -22.33
CA GLY A 45 5.00 -11.04 -21.00
C GLY A 45 3.52 -11.19 -20.64
N ILE A 46 2.62 -10.48 -21.35
CA ILE A 46 1.16 -10.72 -21.25
C ILE A 46 0.77 -11.93 -22.08
N SER A 47 1.31 -12.07 -23.29
CA SER A 47 0.94 -13.15 -24.22
C SER A 47 1.43 -14.52 -23.78
N ASP A 48 2.59 -14.61 -23.15
CA ASP A 48 3.14 -15.84 -22.54
C ASP A 48 2.64 -16.11 -21.12
N GLY A 49 1.92 -15.15 -20.51
CA GLY A 49 1.33 -15.26 -19.18
C GLY A 49 2.29 -14.98 -18.02
N THR A 50 3.56 -14.72 -18.26
CA THR A 50 4.58 -14.50 -17.22
C THR A 50 4.22 -13.33 -16.31
N LEU A 51 3.84 -12.17 -16.89
CA LEU A 51 3.42 -10.99 -16.12
C LEU A 51 2.11 -11.24 -15.37
N GLY A 52 1.18 -12.00 -15.94
CA GLY A 52 -0.07 -12.36 -15.29
C GLY A 52 0.16 -13.21 -14.03
N VAL A 53 0.99 -14.24 -14.12
CA VAL A 53 1.37 -15.09 -12.98
C VAL A 53 2.09 -14.29 -11.91
N ALA A 54 3.08 -13.47 -12.29
CA ALA A 54 3.81 -12.61 -11.37
C ALA A 54 2.89 -11.65 -10.62
N MET A 55 1.92 -11.03 -11.31
CA MET A 55 0.93 -10.13 -10.73
C MET A 55 0.05 -10.85 -9.70
N VAL A 56 -0.46 -12.04 -10.01
CA VAL A 56 -1.28 -12.82 -9.08
C VAL A 56 -0.50 -13.21 -7.83
N ILE A 57 0.76 -13.63 -7.98
CA ILE A 57 1.64 -13.99 -6.85
C ILE A 57 1.87 -12.77 -5.96
N THR A 58 2.24 -11.63 -6.53
CA THR A 58 2.46 -10.38 -5.79
C THR A 58 1.20 -9.92 -5.07
N LEU A 59 0.04 -9.91 -5.74
CA LEU A 59 -1.22 -9.51 -5.12
C LEU A 59 -1.64 -10.48 -3.99
N ARG A 60 -1.48 -11.79 -4.16
CA ARG A 60 -1.73 -12.76 -3.11
C ARG A 60 -0.92 -12.47 -1.85
N ARG A 61 0.41 -12.28 -2.00
CA ARG A 61 1.31 -11.94 -0.89
C ARG A 61 0.92 -10.62 -0.23
N LEU A 62 0.59 -9.61 -1.04
CA LEU A 62 0.13 -8.32 -0.55
C LEU A 62 -1.11 -8.44 0.31
N PHE A 63 -2.16 -9.09 -0.21
CA PHE A 63 -3.41 -9.25 0.52
C PHE A 63 -3.22 -10.03 1.83
N MET A 64 -2.44 -11.11 1.81
CA MET A 64 -2.17 -11.90 3.02
C MET A 64 -1.46 -11.06 4.09
N GLY A 65 -0.34 -10.41 3.75
CA GLY A 65 0.41 -9.59 4.71
C GLY A 65 -0.37 -8.36 5.17
N TYR A 66 -1.13 -7.73 4.27
CA TYR A 66 -1.99 -6.60 4.60
C TYR A 66 -3.11 -6.99 5.58
N ILE A 67 -3.81 -8.10 5.32
CA ILE A 67 -4.89 -8.58 6.21
C ILE A 67 -4.32 -8.90 7.59
N ILE A 68 -3.17 -9.58 7.68
CA ILE A 68 -2.52 -9.86 8.96
C ILE A 68 -2.21 -8.54 9.70
N GLY A 69 -1.63 -7.57 9.00
CA GLY A 69 -1.33 -6.25 9.56
C GLY A 69 -2.57 -5.50 10.04
N VAL A 70 -3.68 -5.57 9.31
CA VAL A 70 -4.96 -4.96 9.69
C VAL A 70 -5.57 -5.67 10.90
N VAL A 71 -5.64 -7.00 10.87
CA VAL A 71 -6.24 -7.80 11.97
C VAL A 71 -5.49 -7.60 13.28
N CYS A 72 -4.16 -7.49 13.23
CA CYS A 72 -3.35 -7.19 14.42
C CYS A 72 -3.38 -5.69 14.79
N GLY A 73 -3.31 -4.81 13.81
CA GLY A 73 -3.18 -3.37 14.02
C GLY A 73 -4.44 -2.71 14.56
N LEU A 74 -5.63 -3.11 14.07
CA LEU A 74 -6.88 -2.50 14.53
C LEU A 74 -7.13 -2.67 16.04
N PRO A 75 -7.05 -3.89 16.62
CA PRO A 75 -7.22 -4.06 18.06
C PRO A 75 -6.19 -3.29 18.87
N LEU A 76 -4.94 -3.32 18.46
CA LEU A 76 -3.86 -2.59 19.13
C LEU A 76 -4.10 -1.07 19.08
N GLY A 77 -4.58 -0.53 17.96
CA GLY A 77 -4.96 0.88 17.87
C GLY A 77 -6.16 1.25 18.75
N VAL A 78 -7.16 0.37 18.86
CA VAL A 78 -8.26 0.55 19.81
C VAL A 78 -7.75 0.58 21.26
N ILE A 79 -6.81 -0.28 21.63
CA ILE A 79 -6.17 -0.30 22.95
C ILE A 79 -5.40 1.02 23.20
N CYS A 80 -4.64 1.50 22.21
CA CYS A 80 -3.96 2.81 22.30
C CYS A 80 -4.95 3.95 22.52
N ALA A 81 -6.08 3.97 21.83
CA ALA A 81 -7.10 5.00 21.96
C ALA A 81 -7.77 5.02 23.36
N ARG A 82 -7.81 3.86 24.03
CA ARG A 82 -8.51 3.68 25.32
C ARG A 82 -7.59 3.76 26.53
N SER A 83 -6.30 3.60 26.38
CA SER A 83 -5.32 3.56 27.46
C SER A 83 -4.21 4.58 27.25
N VAL A 84 -4.05 5.50 28.20
CA VAL A 84 -2.95 6.48 28.19
C VAL A 84 -1.59 5.78 28.24
N LEU A 85 -1.49 4.68 29.00
CA LEU A 85 -0.26 3.89 29.06
C LEU A 85 0.08 3.28 27.69
N ALA A 86 -0.89 2.65 27.03
CA ALA A 86 -0.70 2.07 25.69
C ALA A 86 -0.36 3.15 24.66
N GLN A 87 -0.96 4.32 24.74
CA GLN A 87 -0.65 5.44 23.86
C GLN A 87 0.80 5.91 24.04
N ASN A 88 1.23 6.09 25.30
CA ASN A 88 2.56 6.59 25.63
C ASN A 88 3.68 5.54 25.40
N THR A 89 3.32 4.28 25.21
CA THR A 89 4.26 3.19 24.91
C THR A 89 4.12 2.73 23.47
N LEU A 90 3.09 1.92 23.19
CA LEU A 90 2.85 1.35 21.85
C LEU A 90 2.58 2.42 20.78
N GLY A 91 1.83 3.49 21.13
CA GLY A 91 1.56 4.59 20.19
C GLY A 91 2.83 5.33 19.77
N VAL A 92 3.74 5.59 20.72
CA VAL A 92 5.05 6.21 20.43
C VAL A 92 5.93 5.29 19.60
N LEU A 93 5.95 3.98 19.91
CA LEU A 93 6.66 2.99 19.11
C LEU A 93 6.09 2.89 17.68
N ALA A 94 4.76 2.89 17.55
CA ALA A 94 4.10 2.86 16.26
C ALA A 94 4.47 4.07 15.39
N LEU A 95 4.54 5.26 15.99
CA LEU A 95 4.98 6.47 15.29
C LEU A 95 6.45 6.37 14.83
N GLY A 96 7.33 5.85 15.69
CA GLY A 96 8.74 5.64 15.34
C GLY A 96 8.91 4.62 14.21
N PHE A 97 8.28 3.46 14.32
CA PHE A 97 8.38 2.39 13.33
C PHE A 97 7.67 2.70 12.01
N GLN A 98 6.62 3.51 12.02
CA GLN A 98 6.01 4.00 10.77
C GLN A 98 7.00 4.84 9.95
N GLY A 99 7.89 5.57 10.60
CA GLY A 99 8.95 6.35 9.95
C GLY A 99 10.11 5.49 9.42
N LEU A 100 10.24 4.23 9.86
CA LEU A 100 11.30 3.34 9.42
C LEU A 100 11.04 2.88 7.97
N PRO A 101 12.01 3.05 7.03
CA PRO A 101 11.88 2.47 5.70
C PRO A 101 11.64 0.96 5.75
N SER A 102 10.66 0.48 5.00
CA SER A 102 10.25 -0.94 5.04
C SER A 102 11.38 -1.91 4.65
N VAL A 103 12.33 -1.47 3.84
CA VAL A 103 13.51 -2.26 3.48
C VAL A 103 14.37 -2.64 4.70
N CYS A 104 14.33 -1.84 5.78
CA CYS A 104 15.07 -2.12 7.01
C CYS A 104 14.56 -3.38 7.74
N TRP A 105 13.33 -3.82 7.48
CA TRP A 105 12.79 -5.06 8.04
C TRP A 105 13.29 -6.32 7.31
N VAL A 106 13.81 -6.20 6.08
CA VAL A 106 14.22 -7.33 5.25
C VAL A 106 15.36 -8.16 5.89
N PRO A 107 16.46 -7.57 6.41
CA PRO A 107 17.51 -8.36 7.04
C PRO A 107 17.02 -9.17 8.24
N MET A 108 16.15 -8.57 9.07
CA MET A 108 15.57 -9.24 10.23
C MET A 108 14.60 -10.36 9.80
N ALA A 109 13.78 -10.09 8.79
CA ALA A 109 12.86 -11.07 8.23
C ALA A 109 13.61 -12.30 7.67
N THR A 110 14.71 -12.09 6.95
CA THR A 110 15.52 -13.17 6.38
C THR A 110 16.28 -13.95 7.43
N LEU A 111 16.72 -13.30 8.53
CA LEU A 111 17.34 -13.98 9.65
C LEU A 111 16.37 -14.91 10.41
N TRP A 112 15.13 -14.46 10.61
CA TRP A 112 14.13 -15.21 11.38
C TRP A 112 13.40 -16.29 10.58
N PHE A 113 13.08 -15.99 9.33
CA PHE A 113 12.23 -16.82 8.49
C PHE A 113 12.96 -17.42 7.28
N GLY A 114 14.26 -17.10 7.09
CA GLY A 114 14.99 -17.49 5.90
C GLY A 114 14.51 -16.80 4.63
N GLN A 115 14.91 -17.32 3.48
CA GLN A 115 14.49 -16.83 2.17
C GLN A 115 13.15 -17.46 1.75
N THR A 116 12.08 -17.11 2.45
CA THR A 116 10.76 -17.72 2.30
C THR A 116 9.65 -16.69 2.10
N GLU A 117 8.47 -17.15 1.72
CA GLU A 117 7.27 -16.30 1.69
C GLU A 117 6.94 -15.71 3.07
N ALA A 118 7.23 -16.44 4.16
CA ALA A 118 7.01 -15.94 5.51
C ALA A 118 7.83 -14.68 5.81
N ALA A 119 9.07 -14.60 5.32
CA ALA A 119 9.86 -13.37 5.42
C ALA A 119 9.21 -12.19 4.69
N MET A 120 8.70 -12.40 3.47
CA MET A 120 8.00 -11.36 2.73
C MET A 120 6.72 -10.91 3.45
N LEU A 121 5.91 -11.86 3.93
CA LEU A 121 4.69 -11.56 4.67
C LEU A 121 4.98 -10.79 5.95
N PHE A 122 6.06 -11.12 6.67
CA PHE A 122 6.51 -10.37 7.84
C PHE A 122 6.82 -8.91 7.50
N VAL A 123 7.58 -8.65 6.42
CA VAL A 123 7.93 -7.29 5.99
C VAL A 123 6.68 -6.49 5.62
N VAL A 124 5.72 -7.09 4.91
CA VAL A 124 4.45 -6.46 4.55
C VAL A 124 3.62 -6.15 5.80
N THR A 125 3.55 -7.12 6.73
CA THR A 125 2.84 -6.95 8.01
C THR A 125 3.43 -5.81 8.82
N MET A 126 4.77 -5.74 8.95
CA MET A 126 5.45 -4.65 9.65
C MET A 126 5.23 -3.29 8.97
N GLY A 127 5.19 -3.24 7.64
CA GLY A 127 4.84 -2.02 6.91
C GLY A 127 3.41 -1.55 7.15
N THR A 128 2.49 -2.48 7.39
CA THR A 128 1.05 -2.20 7.52
C THR A 128 0.64 -1.86 8.94
N ILE A 129 1.09 -2.66 9.91
CA ILE A 129 0.55 -2.68 11.30
C ILE A 129 0.64 -1.33 11.98
N TRP A 130 1.76 -0.63 11.84
CA TRP A 130 2.00 0.66 12.50
C TRP A 130 1.07 1.75 11.98
N ALA A 131 0.87 1.81 10.67
CA ALA A 131 -0.07 2.74 10.06
C ALA A 131 -1.50 2.49 10.52
N VAL A 132 -1.90 1.22 10.63
CA VAL A 132 -3.25 0.82 11.07
C VAL A 132 -3.45 1.13 12.56
N ILE A 133 -2.45 0.88 13.42
CA ILE A 133 -2.50 1.27 14.85
C ILE A 133 -2.77 2.76 14.99
N LEU A 134 -1.96 3.60 14.32
CA LEU A 134 -2.11 5.05 14.40
C LEU A 134 -3.41 5.54 13.80
N ALA A 135 -3.88 4.92 12.72
CA ALA A 135 -5.16 5.26 12.11
C ALA A 135 -6.35 4.97 13.03
N ALA A 136 -6.34 3.81 13.70
CA ALA A 136 -7.39 3.43 14.64
C ALA A 136 -7.35 4.30 15.90
N ASP A 137 -6.15 4.56 16.47
CA ASP A 137 -5.98 5.45 17.62
C ASP A 137 -6.50 6.86 17.31
N ASN A 138 -6.01 7.46 16.24
CA ASN A 138 -6.43 8.79 15.80
C ASN A 138 -7.92 8.83 15.44
N GLY A 139 -8.42 7.84 14.70
CA GLY A 139 -9.84 7.77 14.32
C GLY A 139 -10.78 7.78 15.51
N ILE A 140 -10.49 6.97 16.54
CA ILE A 140 -11.31 6.87 17.75
C ILE A 140 -11.26 8.18 18.56
N ARG A 141 -10.10 8.81 18.66
CA ARG A 141 -9.93 10.07 19.41
C ARG A 141 -10.61 11.26 18.73
N HIS A 142 -10.74 11.24 17.41
CA HIS A 142 -11.45 12.29 16.68
C HIS A 142 -12.97 12.22 16.77
N VAL A 143 -13.53 11.15 17.35
CA VAL A 143 -14.98 11.07 17.58
C VAL A 143 -15.38 12.12 18.62
N PRO A 144 -16.33 13.04 18.29
CA PRO A 144 -16.76 14.08 19.22
C PRO A 144 -17.29 13.48 20.55
N PRO A 145 -16.84 14.00 21.71
CA PRO A 145 -17.24 13.47 23.02
C PRO A 145 -18.76 13.50 23.27
N ILE A 146 -19.49 14.31 22.52
CA ILE A 146 -20.95 14.41 22.63
C ILE A 146 -21.62 13.07 22.33
N TYR A 147 -21.12 12.30 21.35
CA TYR A 147 -21.69 11.00 20.98
C TYR A 147 -21.55 9.97 22.11
N THR A 148 -20.39 9.92 22.75
CA THR A 148 -20.16 9.00 23.87
C THR A 148 -20.95 9.42 25.13
N ARG A 149 -21.13 10.74 25.36
CA ARG A 149 -21.96 11.26 26.46
C ARG A 149 -23.44 10.93 26.23
N ALA A 150 -23.97 11.18 25.04
CA ALA A 150 -25.35 10.86 24.70
C ALA A 150 -25.65 9.36 24.86
N ALA A 151 -24.77 8.48 24.37
CA ALA A 151 -24.91 7.03 24.54
C ALA A 151 -24.99 6.62 26.03
N ARG A 152 -24.11 7.17 26.86
CA ARG A 152 -24.12 6.90 28.31
C ARG A 152 -25.38 7.42 29.01
N SER A 153 -25.88 8.60 28.61
CA SER A 153 -27.14 9.14 29.12
C SER A 153 -28.34 8.25 28.77
N MET A 154 -28.28 7.52 27.67
CA MET A 154 -29.28 6.51 27.27
C MET A 154 -29.08 5.14 27.92
N GLY A 155 -28.11 5.00 28.85
CA GLY A 155 -27.86 3.77 29.59
C GLY A 155 -26.87 2.80 28.99
N CYS A 156 -26.23 3.17 27.85
CA CYS A 156 -25.24 2.30 27.23
C CYS A 156 -24.01 2.07 28.11
N GLY A 157 -23.62 0.82 28.27
CA GLY A 157 -22.39 0.44 28.92
C GLY A 157 -21.14 0.87 28.14
N THR A 158 -19.96 0.74 28.77
CA THR A 158 -18.69 1.17 28.16
C THR A 158 -18.35 0.42 26.87
N LEU A 159 -18.61 -0.90 26.83
CA LEU A 159 -18.35 -1.73 25.66
C LEU A 159 -19.38 -1.47 24.54
N GLU A 160 -20.66 -1.33 24.91
CA GLU A 160 -21.72 -0.96 23.95
C GLU A 160 -21.45 0.41 23.32
N THR A 161 -21.06 1.40 24.12
CA THR A 161 -20.67 2.72 23.60
C THR A 161 -19.50 2.61 22.63
N LEU A 162 -18.51 1.75 22.89
CA LEU A 162 -17.39 1.53 21.99
C LEU A 162 -17.86 0.91 20.66
N VAL A 163 -18.57 -0.20 20.74
CA VAL A 163 -18.92 -1.02 19.55
C VAL A 163 -20.03 -0.37 18.73
N CYS A 164 -21.06 0.17 19.37
CA CYS A 164 -22.25 0.69 18.68
C CYS A 164 -22.15 2.17 18.30
N VAL A 165 -21.28 2.95 18.95
CA VAL A 165 -21.19 4.40 18.72
C VAL A 165 -19.79 4.81 18.25
N THR A 166 -18.76 4.51 19.04
CA THR A 166 -17.41 5.05 18.79
C THR A 166 -16.78 4.44 17.55
N LEU A 167 -16.78 3.10 17.39
CA LEU A 167 -16.21 2.44 16.22
C LEU A 167 -16.93 2.82 14.92
N PRO A 168 -18.28 2.80 14.83
CA PRO A 168 -18.97 3.29 13.64
C PRO A 168 -18.70 4.76 13.34
N ALA A 169 -18.65 5.62 14.37
CA ALA A 169 -18.36 7.03 14.17
C ALA A 169 -16.91 7.31 13.72
N SER A 170 -15.96 6.46 14.13
CA SER A 170 -14.55 6.55 13.70
C SER A 170 -14.29 5.96 12.31
N ALA A 171 -15.24 5.21 11.74
CA ALA A 171 -15.06 4.45 10.51
C ALA A 171 -14.48 5.26 9.33
N PRO A 172 -14.88 6.52 9.04
CA PRO A 172 -14.27 7.30 7.96
C PRO A 172 -12.76 7.50 8.13
N PHE A 173 -12.32 7.78 9.36
CA PHE A 173 -10.90 7.97 9.69
C PHE A 173 -10.13 6.65 9.58
N VAL A 174 -10.72 5.55 10.07
CA VAL A 174 -10.12 4.21 9.99
C VAL A 174 -9.96 3.78 8.53
N VAL A 175 -10.96 3.99 7.68
CA VAL A 175 -10.89 3.65 6.25
C VAL A 175 -9.79 4.44 5.54
N SER A 176 -9.66 5.75 5.82
CA SER A 176 -8.56 6.55 5.29
C SER A 176 -7.19 6.02 5.75
N GLY A 177 -7.10 5.59 7.00
CA GLY A 177 -5.89 4.96 7.52
C GLY A 177 -5.61 3.57 6.95
N LEU A 178 -6.62 2.78 6.65
CA LEU A 178 -6.49 1.50 5.95
C LEU A 178 -5.93 1.70 4.54
N LYS A 179 -6.39 2.74 3.83
CA LYS A 179 -5.82 3.15 2.54
C LYS A 179 -4.34 3.49 2.66
N GLN A 180 -3.96 4.25 3.68
CA GLN A 180 -2.55 4.56 3.95
C GLN A 180 -1.74 3.29 4.28
N GLY A 181 -2.30 2.39 5.10
CA GLY A 181 -1.73 1.09 5.41
C GLY A 181 -1.49 0.23 4.16
N TRP A 182 -2.43 0.25 3.20
CA TRP A 182 -2.26 -0.41 1.91
C TRP A 182 -1.08 0.15 1.12
N ALA A 183 -0.94 1.48 1.06
CA ALA A 183 0.19 2.10 0.37
C ALA A 183 1.54 1.76 1.02
N PHE A 184 1.59 1.58 2.33
CA PHE A 184 2.77 1.08 3.04
C PHE A 184 3.01 -0.41 2.74
N ALA A 185 1.96 -1.23 2.77
CA ALA A 185 2.02 -2.66 2.43
C ALA A 185 2.58 -2.88 1.03
N TRP A 186 2.09 -2.14 0.04
CA TRP A 186 2.55 -2.19 -1.34
C TRP A 186 4.06 -1.92 -1.48
N ARG A 187 4.53 -0.82 -0.88
CA ARG A 187 5.96 -0.47 -0.89
C ARG A 187 6.82 -1.49 -0.15
N SER A 188 6.31 -2.00 0.97
CA SER A 188 6.98 -3.03 1.77
C SER A 188 7.14 -4.34 1.00
N LEU A 189 6.09 -4.76 0.27
CA LEU A 189 6.15 -5.96 -0.54
C LEU A 189 7.14 -5.82 -1.70
N MET A 190 7.14 -4.67 -2.40
CA MET A 190 8.13 -4.44 -3.46
C MET A 190 9.55 -4.55 -2.94
N SER A 191 9.84 -3.94 -1.78
CA SER A 191 11.14 -4.08 -1.13
C SER A 191 11.45 -5.53 -0.76
N ALA A 192 10.48 -6.26 -0.21
CA ALA A 192 10.66 -7.66 0.16
C ALA A 192 10.92 -8.56 -1.07
N GLU A 193 10.13 -8.42 -2.13
CA GLU A 193 10.30 -9.22 -3.34
C GLU A 193 11.62 -8.95 -4.08
N ILE A 194 12.14 -7.71 -4.01
CA ILE A 194 13.43 -7.37 -4.62
C ILE A 194 14.60 -8.06 -3.88
N PHE A 195 14.53 -8.11 -2.54
CA PHE A 195 15.68 -8.54 -1.72
C PHE A 195 15.57 -9.96 -1.17
N VAL A 196 14.38 -10.58 -1.20
CA VAL A 196 14.18 -11.97 -0.72
C VAL A 196 13.89 -12.88 -1.92
N PRO A 197 14.88 -13.67 -2.38
CA PRO A 197 14.66 -14.64 -3.45
C PRO A 197 13.88 -15.84 -2.90
N ALA A 198 12.54 -15.82 -3.00
CA ALA A 198 11.73 -16.96 -2.59
C ALA A 198 11.56 -17.96 -3.74
N LEU A 199 11.66 -19.25 -3.41
CA LEU A 199 11.54 -20.35 -4.36
C LEU A 199 10.09 -20.64 -4.80
N THR A 200 9.11 -19.97 -4.24
CA THR A 200 7.67 -20.25 -4.39
C THR A 200 7.02 -19.50 -5.56
N GLY A 201 7.80 -19.07 -6.53
CA GLY A 201 7.32 -18.34 -7.71
C GLY A 201 7.77 -16.88 -7.75
N PHE A 202 7.83 -16.34 -8.95
CA PHE A 202 8.36 -14.99 -9.21
C PHE A 202 7.24 -13.95 -9.12
N GLY A 203 7.38 -12.98 -8.21
CA GLY A 203 6.54 -11.80 -8.15
C GLY A 203 7.10 -10.65 -9.02
N LEU A 204 6.36 -9.53 -9.07
CA LEU A 204 6.75 -8.36 -9.86
C LEU A 204 8.07 -7.74 -9.36
N GLY A 205 8.29 -7.68 -8.04
CA GLY A 205 9.54 -7.16 -7.49
C GLY A 205 10.74 -8.04 -7.83
N GLN A 206 10.56 -9.37 -7.93
CA GLN A 206 11.61 -10.27 -8.36
C GLN A 206 11.91 -10.13 -9.86
N LEU A 207 10.88 -9.95 -10.71
CA LEU A 207 11.09 -9.64 -12.13
C LEU A 207 11.88 -8.34 -12.32
N LEU A 208 11.61 -7.33 -11.49
CA LEU A 208 12.37 -6.08 -11.50
C LEU A 208 13.83 -6.31 -11.09
N HIS A 209 14.07 -7.14 -10.07
CA HIS A 209 15.42 -7.51 -9.65
C HIS A 209 16.18 -8.25 -10.76
N PHE A 210 15.57 -9.25 -11.38
CA PHE A 210 16.19 -10.00 -12.48
C PHE A 210 16.47 -9.12 -13.70
N GLY A 211 15.55 -8.23 -14.07
CA GLY A 211 15.78 -7.27 -15.16
C GLY A 211 17.03 -6.41 -14.91
N ARG A 212 17.24 -5.98 -13.66
CA ARG A 212 18.43 -5.24 -13.27
C ARG A 212 19.71 -6.10 -13.34
N GLU A 213 19.69 -7.33 -12.83
CA GLU A 213 20.84 -8.23 -12.85
C GLU A 213 21.25 -8.60 -14.28
N LEU A 214 20.28 -8.76 -15.17
CA LEU A 214 20.50 -9.09 -16.59
C LEU A 214 20.76 -7.83 -17.46
N SER A 215 20.74 -6.64 -16.87
CA SER A 215 20.83 -5.35 -17.58
C SER A 215 19.73 -5.16 -18.64
N ALA A 216 18.58 -5.84 -18.48
CA ALA A 216 17.40 -5.73 -19.32
C ALA A 216 16.50 -4.58 -18.84
N MET A 217 16.84 -3.35 -19.21
CA MET A 217 16.16 -2.16 -18.73
C MET A 217 14.75 -1.98 -19.31
N ASP A 218 14.45 -2.58 -20.44
CA ASP A 218 13.10 -2.72 -21.01
C ASP A 218 12.18 -3.50 -20.08
N GLN A 219 12.66 -4.62 -19.52
CA GLN A 219 11.98 -5.36 -18.45
C GLN A 219 11.80 -4.52 -17.19
N VAL A 220 12.87 -3.86 -16.72
CA VAL A 220 12.81 -3.03 -15.49
C VAL A 220 11.75 -1.94 -15.63
N LEU A 221 11.79 -1.15 -16.71
CA LEU A 221 10.83 -0.08 -16.94
C LEU A 221 9.42 -0.60 -17.17
N GLY A 222 9.27 -1.71 -17.90
CA GLY A 222 7.98 -2.35 -18.14
C GLY A 222 7.32 -2.80 -16.83
N VAL A 223 8.06 -3.50 -15.97
CA VAL A 223 7.57 -3.93 -14.66
C VAL A 223 7.29 -2.73 -13.74
N MET A 224 8.12 -1.68 -13.76
CA MET A 224 7.86 -0.44 -12.99
C MET A 224 6.55 0.23 -13.41
N LEU A 225 6.27 0.32 -14.71
CA LEU A 225 5.00 0.86 -15.22
C LEU A 225 3.81 0.00 -14.80
N LEU A 226 3.96 -1.33 -14.81
CA LEU A 226 2.92 -2.24 -14.35
C LEU A 226 2.66 -2.09 -12.84
N ILE A 227 3.70 -1.98 -12.02
CA ILE A 227 3.60 -1.73 -10.58
C ILE A 227 2.86 -0.40 -10.30
N LEU A 228 3.21 0.65 -11.03
CA LEU A 228 2.53 1.95 -10.94
C LEU A 228 1.05 1.84 -11.31
N LEU A 229 0.74 1.16 -12.41
CA LEU A 229 -0.63 0.96 -12.88
C LEU A 229 -1.48 0.20 -11.86
N ILE A 230 -0.96 -0.89 -11.29
CA ILE A 230 -1.65 -1.67 -10.26
C ILE A 230 -1.93 -0.81 -9.03
N GLY A 231 -0.95 -0.01 -8.57
CA GLY A 231 -1.13 0.90 -7.45
C GLY A 231 -2.24 1.93 -7.69
N LEU A 232 -2.29 2.53 -8.88
CA LEU A 232 -3.34 3.47 -9.28
C LEU A 232 -4.71 2.80 -9.41
N LEU A 233 -4.76 1.58 -9.96
CA LEU A 233 -6.00 0.82 -10.08
C LEU A 233 -6.54 0.44 -8.71
N ALA A 234 -5.70 0.00 -7.78
CA ALA A 234 -6.11 -0.32 -6.42
C ALA A 234 -6.73 0.89 -5.72
N ASP A 235 -6.15 2.08 -5.86
CA ASP A 235 -6.73 3.31 -5.31
C ASP A 235 -8.10 3.62 -5.91
N LYS A 236 -8.24 3.57 -7.24
CA LYS A 236 -9.49 3.89 -7.93
C LYS A 236 -10.58 2.84 -7.76
N LEU A 237 -10.24 1.55 -7.76
CA LEU A 237 -11.22 0.45 -7.77
C LEU A 237 -11.61 -0.01 -6.38
N ILE A 238 -10.72 0.11 -5.39
CA ILE A 238 -10.96 -0.37 -4.03
C ILE A 238 -11.27 0.80 -3.09
N PHE A 239 -10.34 1.75 -2.95
CA PHE A 239 -10.44 2.77 -1.91
C PHE A 239 -11.37 3.94 -2.29
N SER A 240 -11.31 4.45 -3.50
CA SER A 240 -12.15 5.58 -3.92
C SER A 240 -13.67 5.30 -3.82
N PRO A 241 -14.20 4.13 -4.23
CA PRO A 241 -15.61 3.79 -4.03
C PRO A 241 -15.99 3.65 -2.54
N VAL A 242 -15.10 3.05 -1.73
CA VAL A 242 -15.33 2.88 -0.29
C VAL A 242 -15.37 4.24 0.41
N GLU A 243 -14.38 5.11 0.15
CA GLU A 243 -14.36 6.48 0.68
C GLU A 243 -15.61 7.26 0.23
N GLY A 244 -15.99 7.18 -1.05
CA GLY A 244 -17.19 7.84 -1.57
C GLY A 244 -18.49 7.34 -0.93
N ALA A 245 -18.61 6.05 -0.67
CA ALA A 245 -19.77 5.49 0.05
C ALA A 245 -19.80 5.94 1.52
N MET A 246 -18.64 5.99 2.16
CA MET A 246 -18.51 6.49 3.53
C MET A 246 -18.91 7.97 3.63
N HIS A 247 -18.34 8.83 2.77
CA HIS A 247 -18.68 10.25 2.77
C HIS A 247 -20.17 10.51 2.55
N ARG A 248 -20.83 9.75 1.68
CA ARG A 248 -22.29 9.84 1.49
C ARG A 248 -23.06 9.42 2.73
N ARG A 249 -22.64 8.37 3.43
CA ARG A 249 -23.35 7.84 4.60
C ARG A 249 -23.16 8.70 5.86
N TRP A 250 -21.99 9.31 6.03
CA TRP A 250 -21.66 10.13 7.20
C TRP A 250 -21.79 11.64 6.95
N GLY A 251 -22.23 12.08 5.77
CA GLY A 251 -22.44 13.50 5.46
C GLY A 251 -21.17 14.35 5.44
N THR A 252 -19.99 13.72 5.30
CA THR A 252 -18.68 14.40 5.28
C THR A 252 -18.20 14.73 3.87
N GLY A 253 -19.03 14.53 2.85
CA GLY A 253 -18.75 14.91 1.46
C GLY A 253 -18.58 16.43 1.35
N LYS A 254 -17.54 16.88 0.61
CA LYS A 254 -17.44 18.29 0.23
C LYS A 254 -18.67 18.67 -0.58
N ILE A 255 -19.41 19.69 -0.09
CA ILE A 255 -20.43 20.41 -0.84
C ILE A 255 -19.76 21.09 -2.03
#